data_3c229bd8c7588df41d634ceee742b0eb
#
_entry.id   3c229bd8c7588df41d634ceee742b0eb
#
_cell.length_a   1.000
_cell.length_b   1.000
_cell.length_c   1.000
_cell.angle_alpha   90.00
_cell.angle_beta   90.00
_cell.angle_gamma   90.00
#
_symmetry.space_group_name_H-M   'P 1'
#
loop_
_entity.id
_entity.type
_entity.pdbx_description
1 polymer ?
#
loop_
_entity_poly.entity_id
_entity_poly.type
_entity_poly.pdbx_seq_one_letter_code
_entity_poly.pdbx_strand_id
1 'polypeptide(L)'
;MVEAFSEDDRRRLDDTIRDARYASTAPAATLLTPVPPLGTAVSLVERDCVFDHCAVLLFPSTLAAGLRDLARAGLAPLPTVPSTVVRGRLSERHGLDPDRCEVHITRLRLDLPDGRRHPAVEVFLFPRDSPAFEGRIEVSEAAHGFENHTAFVLRRPAPPLLRDLVTAWHTEAGLLWEGGGHNPHEGGPGGSTVLYFVRDGARPAGRRRFELHCPGDLRQVAAGLPRQDDAVRRAYATWPSLALAAV
;
A
#
# COMPACT_ATOMS: atom_id res chain seq x y z
N MET A 1 -9.57 -8.26 -29.51
CA MET A 1 -9.87 -7.36 -28.36
C MET A 1 -8.55 -6.99 -27.72
N VAL A 2 -8.28 -5.72 -27.48
CA VAL A 2 -7.07 -5.31 -26.75
C VAL A 2 -7.29 -5.74 -25.29
N GLU A 3 -6.30 -6.45 -24.74
CA GLU A 3 -6.32 -6.83 -23.32
C GLU A 3 -6.27 -5.59 -22.43
N ALA A 4 -7.05 -5.58 -21.36
CA ALA A 4 -7.07 -4.44 -20.43
C ALA A 4 -5.78 -4.32 -19.63
N PHE A 5 -5.25 -5.46 -19.16
CA PHE A 5 -4.01 -5.55 -18.37
C PHE A 5 -2.95 -6.37 -19.11
N SER A 6 -1.68 -6.07 -18.86
CA SER A 6 -0.57 -6.91 -19.27
C SER A 6 -0.52 -8.22 -18.48
N GLU A 7 0.27 -9.19 -18.95
CA GLU A 7 0.51 -10.44 -18.22
C GLU A 7 1.20 -10.15 -16.86
N ASP A 8 2.12 -9.20 -16.82
CA ASP A 8 2.78 -8.75 -15.58
C ASP A 8 1.79 -8.13 -14.61
N ASP A 9 0.84 -7.33 -15.07
CA ASP A 9 -0.22 -6.77 -14.20
C ASP A 9 -1.05 -7.89 -13.58
N ARG A 10 -1.44 -8.88 -14.37
CA ARG A 10 -2.24 -10.02 -13.88
C ARG A 10 -1.48 -10.84 -12.84
N ARG A 11 -0.22 -11.16 -13.13
CA ARG A 11 0.64 -11.88 -12.18
C ARG A 11 0.76 -11.10 -10.86
N ARG A 12 1.03 -9.79 -10.88
CA ARG A 12 1.15 -8.96 -9.69
C ARG A 12 -0.16 -8.89 -8.91
N LEU A 13 -1.30 -8.84 -9.59
CA LEU A 13 -2.61 -8.90 -8.96
C LEU A 13 -2.83 -10.24 -8.25
N ASP A 14 -2.52 -11.36 -8.90
CA ASP A 14 -2.65 -12.70 -8.32
C ASP A 14 -1.73 -12.89 -7.11
N ASP A 15 -0.50 -12.36 -7.17
CA ASP A 15 0.43 -12.35 -6.05
C ASP A 15 -0.14 -11.54 -4.88
N THR A 16 -0.70 -10.38 -5.14
CA THR A 16 -1.31 -9.53 -4.12
C THR A 16 -2.55 -10.18 -3.48
N ILE A 17 -3.36 -10.89 -4.27
CA ILE A 17 -4.50 -11.67 -3.75
C ILE A 17 -4.03 -12.78 -2.80
N ARG A 18 -2.96 -13.51 -3.17
CA ARG A 18 -2.35 -14.53 -2.29
C ARG A 18 -1.81 -13.91 -1.02
N ASP A 19 -1.11 -12.79 -1.15
CA ASP A 19 -0.57 -12.04 -0.03
C ASP A 19 -1.64 -11.54 0.93
N ALA A 20 -2.77 -11.06 0.42
CA ALA A 20 -3.89 -10.60 1.24
C ALA A 20 -4.53 -11.75 2.02
N ARG A 21 -4.72 -12.90 1.39
CA ARG A 21 -5.21 -14.10 2.08
C ARG A 21 -4.26 -14.57 3.18
N TYR A 22 -2.96 -14.57 2.90
CA TYR A 22 -1.95 -14.91 3.91
C TYR A 22 -1.93 -13.90 5.06
N ALA A 23 -1.85 -12.61 4.75
CA ALA A 23 -1.74 -11.55 5.74
C ALA A 23 -2.98 -11.44 6.65
N SER A 24 -4.16 -11.85 6.16
CA SER A 24 -5.40 -11.84 6.95
C SER A 24 -5.40 -12.80 8.14
N THR A 25 -4.53 -13.81 8.12
CA THR A 25 -4.44 -14.86 9.16
C THR A 25 -3.06 -14.97 9.80
N ALA A 26 -2.03 -14.35 9.21
CA ALA A 26 -0.68 -14.43 9.72
C ALA A 26 -0.52 -13.59 11.01
N PRO A 27 0.25 -14.08 12.00
CA PRO A 27 0.58 -13.31 13.19
C PRO A 27 1.33 -12.01 12.84
N ALA A 28 1.12 -10.94 13.62
CA ALA A 28 1.81 -9.66 13.40
C ALA A 28 3.33 -9.83 13.43
N ALA A 29 3.87 -10.68 14.29
CA ALA A 29 5.31 -10.98 14.35
C ALA A 29 5.85 -11.49 13.00
N THR A 30 5.08 -12.33 12.30
CA THR A 30 5.47 -12.85 10.98
C THR A 30 5.40 -11.76 9.91
N LEU A 31 4.35 -10.91 9.94
CA LEU A 31 4.19 -9.83 8.96
C LEU A 31 5.26 -8.76 9.14
N LEU A 32 5.62 -8.44 10.38
CA LEU A 32 6.62 -7.42 10.71
C LEU A 32 8.07 -7.94 10.73
N THR A 33 8.31 -9.23 10.46
CA THR A 33 9.68 -9.79 10.43
C THR A 33 10.66 -8.88 9.68
N PRO A 34 11.90 -8.66 10.19
CA PRO A 34 12.46 -9.19 11.45
C PRO A 34 12.15 -8.29 12.65
N VAL A 35 11.36 -8.78 13.60
CA VAL A 35 11.08 -8.11 14.88
C VAL A 35 11.13 -9.13 16.02
N PRO A 36 11.42 -8.72 17.26
CA PRO A 36 11.22 -9.58 18.42
C PRO A 36 9.74 -9.99 18.54
N PRO A 37 9.39 -11.28 18.62
CA PRO A 37 8.00 -11.73 18.69
C PRO A 37 7.18 -11.14 19.84
N LEU A 38 7.83 -10.77 20.94
CA LEU A 38 7.23 -10.13 22.11
C LEU A 38 7.56 -8.63 22.20
N GLY A 39 7.99 -8.04 21.10
CA GLY A 39 8.32 -6.63 21.03
C GLY A 39 7.08 -5.72 21.08
N THR A 40 7.32 -4.45 21.39
CA THR A 40 6.28 -3.41 21.44
C THR A 40 5.58 -3.25 20.09
N ALA A 41 6.33 -3.30 18.98
CA ALA A 41 5.77 -3.19 17.63
C ALA A 41 4.71 -4.26 17.36
N VAL A 42 4.98 -5.51 17.72
CA VAL A 42 4.05 -6.64 17.55
C VAL A 42 2.85 -6.48 18.48
N SER A 43 3.09 -6.22 19.76
CA SER A 43 2.04 -6.08 20.77
C SER A 43 1.05 -4.96 20.45
N LEU A 44 1.53 -3.82 19.95
CA LEU A 44 0.68 -2.70 19.53
C LEU A 44 -0.18 -3.07 18.32
N VAL A 45 0.40 -3.76 17.32
CA VAL A 45 -0.36 -4.18 16.13
C VAL A 45 -1.45 -5.20 16.52
N GLU A 46 -1.12 -6.20 17.32
CA GLU A 46 -2.10 -7.24 17.72
C GLU A 46 -3.25 -6.67 18.56
N ARG A 47 -2.95 -5.72 19.45
CA ARG A 47 -3.95 -5.11 20.32
C ARG A 47 -4.82 -4.06 19.65
N ASP A 48 -4.21 -3.19 18.84
CA ASP A 48 -4.83 -1.94 18.39
C ASP A 48 -5.13 -1.90 16.89
N CYS A 49 -4.58 -2.84 16.11
CA CYS A 49 -4.76 -2.88 14.68
C CYS A 49 -5.54 -4.13 14.21
N VAL A 50 -6.04 -4.06 12.99
CA VAL A 50 -6.49 -5.23 12.22
C VAL A 50 -5.90 -5.15 10.84
N PHE A 51 -5.66 -6.31 10.21
CA PHE A 51 -5.33 -6.35 8.79
C PHE A 51 -6.47 -5.73 7.99
N ASP A 52 -6.12 -4.83 7.07
CA ASP A 52 -7.06 -4.17 6.20
C ASP A 52 -6.95 -4.67 4.76
N HIS A 53 -5.80 -4.45 4.12
CA HIS A 53 -5.59 -4.87 2.74
C HIS A 53 -4.12 -5.10 2.40
N CYS A 54 -3.89 -5.75 1.25
CA CYS A 54 -2.66 -5.62 0.48
C CYS A 54 -2.94 -4.80 -0.78
N ALA A 55 -1.97 -4.00 -1.21
CA ALA A 55 -2.14 -3.09 -2.33
C ALA A 55 -1.20 -3.38 -3.50
N VAL A 56 -1.66 -3.01 -4.71
CA VAL A 56 -0.90 -3.11 -5.96
C VAL A 56 -1.26 -1.96 -6.91
N LEU A 57 -0.26 -1.46 -7.66
CA LEU A 57 -0.49 -0.52 -8.76
C LEU A 57 -0.50 -1.28 -10.08
N LEU A 58 -1.59 -1.10 -10.86
CA LEU A 58 -1.81 -1.74 -12.17
C LEU A 58 -2.03 -0.69 -13.26
N PHE A 59 -1.74 -1.07 -14.51
CA PHE A 59 -1.74 -0.18 -15.67
C PHE A 59 -2.72 -0.64 -16.75
N PRO A 60 -4.04 -0.45 -16.56
CA PRO A 60 -5.01 -0.84 -17.57
C PRO A 60 -4.88 0.03 -18.84
N SER A 61 -5.31 -0.50 -20.00
CA SER A 61 -5.38 0.29 -21.24
C SER A 61 -6.23 1.56 -21.10
N THR A 62 -7.36 1.44 -20.39
CA THR A 62 -8.20 2.56 -19.91
C THR A 62 -8.79 2.18 -18.56
N LEU A 63 -9.20 3.15 -17.73
CA LEU A 63 -9.87 2.88 -16.46
C LEU A 63 -11.09 1.97 -16.64
N ALA A 64 -11.95 2.29 -17.59
CA ALA A 64 -13.16 1.51 -17.84
C ALA A 64 -12.87 0.07 -18.32
N ALA A 65 -11.80 -0.14 -19.11
CA ALA A 65 -11.41 -1.47 -19.55
C ALA A 65 -10.88 -2.30 -18.36
N GLY A 66 -10.06 -1.70 -17.50
CA GLY A 66 -9.54 -2.36 -16.29
C GLY A 66 -10.66 -2.80 -15.34
N LEU A 67 -11.60 -1.92 -15.03
CA LEU A 67 -12.73 -2.26 -14.16
C LEU A 67 -13.61 -3.38 -14.72
N ARG A 68 -13.87 -3.36 -16.04
CA ARG A 68 -14.62 -4.45 -16.69
C ARG A 68 -13.86 -5.78 -16.65
N ASP A 69 -12.55 -5.77 -16.79
CA ASP A 69 -11.71 -6.99 -16.76
C ASP A 69 -11.70 -7.59 -15.35
N LEU A 70 -11.51 -6.77 -14.32
CA LEU A 70 -11.61 -7.19 -12.92
C LEU A 70 -12.99 -7.81 -12.61
N ALA A 71 -14.07 -7.18 -13.09
CA ALA A 71 -15.41 -7.70 -12.90
C ALA A 71 -15.63 -9.06 -13.61
N ARG A 72 -15.10 -9.23 -14.82
CA ARG A 72 -15.17 -10.50 -15.57
C ARG A 72 -14.38 -11.61 -14.89
N ALA A 73 -13.28 -11.28 -14.22
CA ALA A 73 -12.51 -12.21 -13.41
C ALA A 73 -13.21 -12.59 -12.08
N GLY A 74 -14.42 -12.09 -11.83
CA GLY A 74 -15.19 -12.39 -10.61
C GLY A 74 -14.72 -11.61 -9.37
N LEU A 75 -13.85 -10.63 -9.53
CA LEU A 75 -13.24 -9.91 -8.40
C LEU A 75 -14.11 -8.79 -7.83
N ALA A 76 -15.22 -8.44 -8.51
CA ALA A 76 -16.23 -7.48 -8.07
C ALA A 76 -15.63 -6.17 -7.48
N PRO A 77 -15.00 -5.32 -8.33
CA PRO A 77 -14.40 -4.07 -7.86
C PRO A 77 -15.47 -3.14 -7.26
N LEU A 78 -15.12 -2.49 -6.14
CA LEU A 78 -15.93 -1.45 -5.54
C LEU A 78 -15.88 -0.17 -6.40
N PRO A 79 -16.81 0.79 -6.18
CA PRO A 79 -16.73 2.09 -6.83
C PRO A 79 -15.36 2.73 -6.67
N THR A 80 -14.85 3.31 -7.75
CA THR A 80 -13.53 3.97 -7.76
C THR A 80 -13.60 5.36 -7.15
N VAL A 81 -12.49 5.73 -6.50
CA VAL A 81 -12.24 7.10 -6.04
C VAL A 81 -10.86 7.58 -6.53
N PRO A 82 -10.64 8.89 -6.73
CA PRO A 82 -9.32 9.41 -7.05
C PRO A 82 -8.33 9.15 -5.91
N SER A 83 -7.09 8.76 -6.26
CA SER A 83 -6.00 8.64 -5.30
C SER A 83 -5.15 9.91 -5.26
N THR A 84 -5.31 10.72 -4.22
CA THR A 84 -4.51 11.94 -4.06
C THR A 84 -3.09 11.64 -3.58
N VAL A 85 -2.94 10.67 -2.69
CA VAL A 85 -1.65 10.31 -2.08
C VAL A 85 -0.74 9.58 -3.07
N VAL A 86 -1.24 8.51 -3.72
CA VAL A 86 -0.43 7.75 -4.70
C VAL A 86 -0.11 8.62 -5.92
N ARG A 87 -1.05 9.45 -6.38
CA ARG A 87 -0.80 10.42 -7.43
C ARG A 87 0.39 11.33 -7.07
N GLY A 88 0.40 11.89 -5.87
CA GLY A 88 1.49 12.73 -5.39
C GLY A 88 2.84 12.01 -5.39
N ARG A 89 2.88 10.78 -4.88
CA ARG A 89 4.11 9.97 -4.87
C ARG A 89 4.62 9.60 -6.25
N LEU A 90 3.75 9.20 -7.16
CA LEU A 90 4.15 8.90 -8.55
C LEU A 90 4.66 10.15 -9.24
N SER A 91 4.00 11.29 -9.04
CA SER A 91 4.43 12.57 -9.59
C SER A 91 5.82 12.95 -9.08
N GLU A 92 6.07 12.84 -7.78
CA GLU A 92 7.38 13.12 -7.18
C GLU A 92 8.46 12.13 -7.65
N ARG A 93 8.18 10.82 -7.60
CA ARG A 93 9.14 9.77 -7.97
C ARG A 93 9.54 9.81 -9.43
N HIS A 94 8.60 10.12 -10.31
CA HIS A 94 8.80 10.06 -11.75
C HIS A 94 8.87 11.42 -12.45
N GLY A 95 8.73 12.52 -11.70
CA GLY A 95 8.75 13.87 -12.26
C GLY A 95 7.53 14.19 -13.14
N LEU A 96 6.35 13.64 -12.78
CA LEU A 96 5.12 13.84 -13.55
C LEU A 96 4.41 15.11 -13.11
N ASP A 97 3.67 15.70 -14.05
CA ASP A 97 2.71 16.75 -13.73
C ASP A 97 1.52 16.15 -12.94
N PRO A 98 1.33 16.53 -11.64
CA PRO A 98 0.29 15.95 -10.81
C PRO A 98 -1.13 16.25 -11.32
N ASP A 99 -1.34 17.35 -12.04
CA ASP A 99 -2.66 17.68 -12.59
C ASP A 99 -3.02 16.82 -13.80
N ARG A 100 -2.05 16.15 -14.39
CA ARG A 100 -2.22 15.24 -15.53
C ARG A 100 -2.10 13.76 -15.13
N CYS A 101 -1.70 13.48 -13.89
CA CYS A 101 -1.51 12.12 -13.38
C CYS A 101 -2.84 11.60 -12.81
N GLU A 102 -3.51 10.76 -13.56
CA GLU A 102 -4.82 10.20 -13.18
C GLU A 102 -4.64 8.83 -12.52
N VAL A 103 -4.71 8.77 -11.20
CA VAL A 103 -4.67 7.53 -10.44
C VAL A 103 -5.99 7.34 -9.69
N HIS A 104 -6.56 6.15 -9.83
CA HIS A 104 -7.81 5.79 -9.17
C HIS A 104 -7.60 4.63 -8.21
N ILE A 105 -8.39 4.57 -7.14
CA ILE A 105 -8.41 3.46 -6.18
C ILE A 105 -9.69 2.66 -6.39
N THR A 106 -9.60 1.36 -6.42
CA THR A 106 -10.72 0.44 -6.18
C THR A 106 -10.30 -0.63 -5.19
N ARG A 107 -11.25 -1.27 -4.54
CA ARG A 107 -10.98 -2.40 -3.64
C ARG A 107 -11.70 -3.65 -4.12
N LEU A 108 -11.06 -4.79 -4.02
CA LEU A 108 -11.58 -6.09 -4.41
C LEU A 108 -11.94 -6.88 -3.15
N ARG A 109 -13.18 -7.39 -3.12
CA ARG A 109 -13.62 -8.26 -2.02
C ARG A 109 -13.15 -9.68 -2.24
N LEU A 110 -12.46 -10.21 -1.24
CA LEU A 110 -12.04 -11.60 -1.18
C LEU A 110 -12.81 -12.35 -0.10
N ASP A 111 -13.06 -13.61 -0.37
CA ASP A 111 -13.42 -14.56 0.67
C ASP A 111 -12.13 -14.97 1.39
N LEU A 112 -12.01 -14.60 2.66
CA LEU A 112 -10.83 -14.82 3.48
C LEU A 112 -10.90 -16.19 4.18
N PRO A 113 -9.75 -16.75 4.62
CA PRO A 113 -9.71 -18.06 5.28
C PRO A 113 -10.54 -18.14 6.57
N ASP A 114 -10.82 -17.03 7.22
CA ASP A 114 -11.67 -16.93 8.41
C ASP A 114 -13.18 -16.88 8.10
N GLY A 115 -13.55 -17.02 6.82
CA GLY A 115 -14.93 -17.01 6.34
C GLY A 115 -15.51 -15.60 6.12
N ARG A 116 -14.76 -14.53 6.40
CA ARG A 116 -15.20 -13.16 6.12
C ARG A 116 -15.02 -12.81 4.65
N ARG A 117 -15.99 -12.10 4.10
CA ARG A 117 -15.84 -11.42 2.81
C ARG A 117 -15.42 -9.97 3.05
N HIS A 118 -14.17 -9.65 2.71
CA HIS A 118 -13.55 -8.38 3.05
C HIS A 118 -12.94 -7.70 1.80
N PRO A 119 -12.96 -6.36 1.66
CA PRO A 119 -12.27 -5.64 0.60
C PRO A 119 -10.75 -5.61 0.86
N ALA A 120 -10.14 -6.81 0.80
CA ALA A 120 -8.79 -7.09 1.25
C ALA A 120 -7.68 -6.78 0.23
N VAL A 121 -8.04 -6.42 -1.00
CA VAL A 121 -7.07 -5.99 -2.02
C VAL A 121 -7.42 -4.58 -2.46
N GLU A 122 -6.47 -3.67 -2.33
CA GLU A 122 -6.55 -2.33 -2.89
C GLU A 122 -5.79 -2.28 -4.21
N VAL A 123 -6.47 -1.79 -5.24
CA VAL A 123 -5.89 -1.67 -6.58
C VAL A 123 -5.83 -0.20 -6.95
N PHE A 124 -4.61 0.31 -7.09
CA PHE A 124 -4.37 1.58 -7.75
C PHE A 124 -4.35 1.33 -9.26
N LEU A 125 -5.16 2.10 -9.97
CA LEU A 125 -5.25 2.03 -11.42
C LEU A 125 -4.66 3.31 -12.01
N PHE A 126 -3.55 3.18 -12.74
CA PHE A 126 -2.96 4.25 -13.52
C PHE A 126 -3.13 3.91 -15.01
N PRO A 127 -4.19 4.39 -15.66
CA PRO A 127 -4.51 4.02 -17.03
C PRO A 127 -3.42 4.45 -18.01
N ARG A 128 -3.14 3.60 -19.03
CA ARG A 128 -2.16 3.92 -20.07
C ARG A 128 -2.59 5.06 -21.00
N ASP A 129 -3.89 5.40 -21.02
CA ASP A 129 -4.42 6.57 -21.72
C ASP A 129 -4.39 7.85 -20.90
N SER A 130 -3.91 7.80 -19.63
CA SER A 130 -3.67 8.99 -18.82
C SER A 130 -2.60 9.89 -19.47
N PRO A 131 -2.81 11.21 -19.54
CA PRO A 131 -1.87 12.13 -20.18
C PRO A 131 -0.45 12.15 -19.57
N ALA A 132 -0.30 11.70 -18.32
CA ALA A 132 0.98 11.61 -17.63
C ALA A 132 1.59 10.20 -17.67
N PHE A 133 0.94 9.22 -18.32
CA PHE A 133 1.46 7.87 -18.35
C PHE A 133 2.73 7.79 -19.21
N GLU A 134 3.74 7.13 -18.68
CA GLU A 134 4.98 6.79 -19.36
C GLU A 134 5.32 5.31 -19.13
N GLY A 135 5.61 4.55 -20.18
CA GLY A 135 5.88 3.10 -20.10
C GLY A 135 7.00 2.73 -19.13
N ARG A 136 7.98 3.63 -18.88
CA ARG A 136 9.03 3.40 -17.87
C ARG A 136 8.49 3.22 -16.46
N ILE A 137 7.31 3.80 -16.14
CA ILE A 137 6.68 3.69 -14.82
C ILE A 137 6.20 2.25 -14.62
N GLU A 138 5.52 1.69 -15.62
CA GLU A 138 5.07 0.30 -15.61
C GLU A 138 6.26 -0.67 -15.48
N VAL A 139 7.34 -0.47 -16.24
CA VAL A 139 8.55 -1.28 -16.16
C VAL A 139 9.19 -1.19 -14.76
N SER A 140 9.29 0.01 -14.22
CA SER A 140 9.85 0.24 -12.88
C SER A 140 9.01 -0.42 -11.79
N GLU A 141 7.68 -0.31 -11.87
CA GLU A 141 6.78 -0.90 -10.90
C GLU A 141 6.72 -2.44 -11.00
N ALA A 142 6.76 -2.99 -12.23
CA ALA A 142 6.87 -4.44 -12.43
C ALA A 142 8.17 -5.01 -11.84
N ALA A 143 9.27 -4.27 -11.95
CA ALA A 143 10.56 -4.69 -11.41
C ALA A 143 10.65 -4.58 -9.88
N HIS A 144 10.02 -3.59 -9.27
CA HIS A 144 10.28 -3.25 -7.87
C HIS A 144 9.04 -3.31 -6.96
N GLY A 145 7.82 -3.14 -7.47
CA GLY A 145 6.59 -3.11 -6.68
C GLY A 145 6.60 -1.99 -5.63
N PHE A 146 7.00 -0.78 -6.01
CA PHE A 146 7.15 0.34 -5.08
C PHE A 146 5.85 0.72 -4.38
N GLU A 147 4.71 0.51 -5.04
CA GLU A 147 3.40 0.81 -4.45
C GLU A 147 2.79 -0.39 -3.71
N ASN A 148 3.40 -1.59 -3.81
CA ASN A 148 2.93 -2.75 -3.06
C ASN A 148 3.13 -2.55 -1.56
N HIS A 149 2.08 -2.73 -0.77
CA HIS A 149 2.16 -2.63 0.68
C HIS A 149 1.12 -3.51 1.39
N THR A 150 1.33 -3.69 2.69
CA THR A 150 0.37 -4.34 3.60
C THR A 150 -0.16 -3.27 4.55
N ALA A 151 -1.47 -3.14 4.62
CA ALA A 151 -2.15 -2.13 5.42
C ALA A 151 -2.78 -2.72 6.68
N PHE A 152 -2.67 -1.95 7.75
CA PHE A 152 -3.39 -2.17 9.00
C PHE A 152 -4.26 -0.96 9.29
N VAL A 153 -5.50 -1.20 9.70
CA VAL A 153 -6.37 -0.13 10.19
C VAL A 153 -6.30 -0.05 11.71
N LEU A 154 -6.14 1.15 12.26
CA LEU A 154 -6.25 1.39 13.69
C LEU A 154 -7.72 1.33 14.12
N ARG A 155 -8.04 0.45 15.07
CA ARG A 155 -9.40 0.28 15.59
C ARG A 155 -9.92 1.53 16.30
N ARG A 156 -9.04 2.20 17.02
CA ARG A 156 -9.33 3.42 17.80
C ARG A 156 -8.17 4.38 17.68
N PRO A 157 -8.08 5.13 16.58
CA PRO A 157 -6.96 6.03 16.36
C PRO A 157 -6.95 7.14 17.39
N ALA A 158 -5.81 7.30 18.05
CA ALA A 158 -5.56 8.36 19.03
C ALA A 158 -4.12 8.88 18.84
N PRO A 159 -3.87 10.20 19.01
CA PRO A 159 -2.55 10.77 18.83
C PRO A 159 -1.42 10.09 19.62
N PRO A 160 -1.58 9.72 20.90
CA PRO A 160 -0.53 8.98 21.62
C PRO A 160 -0.23 7.61 21.01
N LEU A 161 -1.28 6.81 20.75
CA LEU A 161 -1.13 5.49 20.17
C LEU A 161 -0.43 5.52 18.82
N LEU A 162 -0.76 6.50 17.98
CA LEU A 162 -0.13 6.64 16.68
C LEU A 162 1.36 6.95 16.80
N ARG A 163 1.75 7.82 17.75
CA ARG A 163 3.16 8.09 18.03
C ARG A 163 3.90 6.86 18.56
N ASP A 164 3.27 6.10 19.44
CA ASP A 164 3.86 4.87 20.00
C ASP A 164 4.08 3.82 18.91
N LEU A 165 3.09 3.62 18.00
CA LEU A 165 3.22 2.73 16.85
C LEU A 165 4.35 3.15 15.91
N VAL A 166 4.41 4.42 15.53
CA VAL A 166 5.47 4.94 14.65
C VAL A 166 6.85 4.75 15.29
N THR A 167 6.98 5.04 16.58
CA THR A 167 8.23 4.86 17.33
C THR A 167 8.64 3.39 17.37
N ALA A 168 7.73 2.49 17.75
CA ALA A 168 8.02 1.07 17.83
C ALA A 168 8.34 0.46 16.45
N TRP A 169 7.62 0.85 15.41
CA TRP A 169 7.91 0.42 14.05
C TRP A 169 9.29 0.86 13.59
N HIS A 170 9.68 2.09 13.91
CA HIS A 170 11.03 2.58 13.59
C HIS A 170 12.11 1.84 14.37
N THR A 171 11.99 1.77 15.70
CA THR A 171 13.07 1.27 16.57
C THR A 171 13.23 -0.25 16.53
N GLU A 172 12.12 -0.99 16.42
CA GLU A 172 12.13 -2.46 16.48
C GLU A 172 12.04 -3.09 15.08
N ALA A 173 11.19 -2.58 14.20
CA ALA A 173 10.95 -3.17 12.88
C ALA A 173 11.81 -2.56 11.76
N GLY A 174 12.56 -1.49 12.01
CA GLY A 174 13.35 -0.79 11.01
C GLY A 174 12.48 -0.22 9.88
N LEU A 175 11.27 0.23 10.23
CA LEU A 175 10.35 0.86 9.32
C LEU A 175 10.52 2.37 9.40
N LEU A 176 10.89 2.97 8.29
CA LEU A 176 11.07 4.41 8.14
C LEU A 176 9.75 5.05 7.75
N TRP A 177 9.35 6.13 8.41
CA TRP A 177 8.17 6.86 8.01
C TRP A 177 8.43 7.61 6.69
N GLU A 178 7.72 7.19 5.65
CA GLU A 178 7.84 7.73 4.30
C GLU A 178 7.03 9.02 4.12
N GLY A 179 5.97 9.15 4.89
CA GLY A 179 4.99 10.22 4.74
C GLY A 179 3.59 9.67 4.67
N GLY A 180 2.65 10.54 4.36
CA GLY A 180 1.25 10.17 4.27
C GLY A 180 0.39 11.39 3.99
N GLY A 181 -0.91 11.21 4.09
CA GLY A 181 -1.85 12.27 3.82
C GLY A 181 -3.24 11.95 4.30
N HIS A 182 -4.13 12.93 4.16
CA HIS A 182 -5.54 12.74 4.41
C HIS A 182 -6.28 12.63 3.08
N ASN A 183 -7.04 11.55 2.92
CA ASN A 183 -7.96 11.36 1.83
C ASN A 183 -9.40 11.61 2.31
N PRO A 184 -10.04 12.73 1.92
CA PRO A 184 -11.39 13.04 2.35
C PRO A 184 -12.45 12.14 1.69
N HIS A 185 -12.07 11.39 0.65
CA HIS A 185 -12.96 10.54 -0.12
C HIS A 185 -12.96 9.07 0.33
N GLU A 186 -12.11 8.73 1.28
CA GLU A 186 -11.90 7.36 1.75
C GLU A 186 -12.39 7.18 3.18
N GLY A 187 -12.95 6.01 3.50
CA GLY A 187 -13.26 5.56 4.87
C GLY A 187 -14.62 5.95 5.41
N GLY A 188 -15.24 7.05 5.09
CA GLY A 188 -16.53 7.47 5.64
C GLY A 188 -16.58 8.97 5.99
N PRO A 189 -17.57 9.43 6.77
CA PRO A 189 -17.67 10.83 7.17
C PRO A 189 -16.42 11.28 7.93
N GLY A 190 -15.62 12.16 7.35
CA GLY A 190 -14.36 12.64 7.93
C GLY A 190 -13.10 12.09 7.25
N GLY A 191 -13.26 11.23 6.24
CA GLY A 191 -12.14 10.71 5.48
C GLY A 191 -11.23 9.77 6.27
N SER A 192 -10.03 9.54 5.78
CA SER A 192 -8.99 8.78 6.45
C SER A 192 -7.62 9.44 6.34
N THR A 193 -6.80 9.24 7.36
CA THR A 193 -5.38 9.59 7.33
C THR A 193 -4.58 8.31 7.11
N VAL A 194 -3.75 8.29 6.08
CA VAL A 194 -2.87 7.18 5.75
C VAL A 194 -1.42 7.54 6.01
N LEU A 195 -0.67 6.65 6.64
CA LEU A 195 0.75 6.79 6.94
C LEU A 195 1.50 5.62 6.32
N TYR A 196 2.48 5.91 5.48
CA TYR A 196 3.28 4.91 4.79
C TYR A 196 4.65 4.76 5.43
N PHE A 197 5.10 3.52 5.47
CA PHE A 197 6.39 3.15 6.03
C PHE A 197 7.12 2.24 5.07
N VAL A 198 8.39 2.51 4.87
CA VAL A 198 9.29 1.69 4.05
C VAL A 198 10.34 1.05 4.93
N ARG A 199 10.67 -0.21 4.66
CA ARG A 199 11.72 -0.91 5.40
C ARG A 199 13.07 -0.34 5.06
N ASP A 200 13.90 -0.11 6.08
CA ASP A 200 15.30 0.21 5.90
C ASP A 200 16.00 -0.90 5.11
N GLY A 201 16.66 -0.55 4.01
CA GLY A 201 17.33 -1.49 3.12
C GLY A 201 18.43 -2.34 3.79
N ALA A 202 18.94 -1.93 4.96
CA ALA A 202 19.85 -2.71 5.77
C ALA A 202 19.19 -3.97 6.40
N ARG A 203 17.87 -4.09 6.33
CA ARG A 203 17.10 -5.23 6.88
C ARG A 203 16.33 -5.94 5.75
N PRO A 204 16.97 -6.86 5.02
CA PRO A 204 16.43 -7.39 3.76
C PRO A 204 15.28 -8.39 3.88
N ALA A 205 14.97 -8.92 5.05
CA ALA A 205 13.94 -9.93 5.22
C ALA A 205 12.55 -9.32 5.48
N GLY A 206 11.50 -9.94 4.93
CA GLY A 206 10.10 -9.62 5.20
C GLY A 206 9.46 -8.63 4.22
N ARG A 207 8.26 -8.17 4.57
CA ARG A 207 7.50 -7.21 3.76
C ARG A 207 8.20 -5.84 3.76
N ARG A 208 8.21 -5.18 2.60
CA ARG A 208 9.01 -3.98 2.39
C ARG A 208 8.31 -2.70 2.79
N ARG A 209 6.99 -2.66 2.64
CA ARG A 209 6.19 -1.46 2.83
C ARG A 209 4.91 -1.75 3.59
N PHE A 210 4.56 -0.83 4.47
CA PHE A 210 3.38 -0.90 5.31
C PHE A 210 2.59 0.39 5.26
N GLU A 211 1.29 0.29 5.50
CA GLU A 211 0.40 1.41 5.71
C GLU A 211 -0.29 1.29 7.08
N LEU A 212 -0.40 2.40 7.79
CA LEU A 212 -1.37 2.59 8.87
C LEU A 212 -2.52 3.43 8.35
N HIS A 213 -3.69 2.82 8.27
CA HIS A 213 -4.92 3.46 7.88
C HIS A 213 -5.66 3.89 9.15
N CYS A 214 -5.87 5.19 9.30
CA CYS A 214 -6.47 5.80 10.48
C CYS A 214 -7.77 6.50 10.09
N PRO A 215 -8.95 6.01 10.50
CA PRO A 215 -10.19 6.75 10.32
C PRO A 215 -10.09 8.17 10.89
N GLY A 216 -10.56 9.15 10.12
CA GLY A 216 -10.56 10.57 10.51
C GLY A 216 -9.33 11.36 10.08
N ASP A 217 -9.32 12.64 10.46
CA ASP A 217 -8.25 13.59 10.12
C ASP A 217 -7.20 13.68 11.25
N LEU A 218 -6.07 13.04 11.05
CA LEU A 218 -4.92 13.04 11.94
C LEU A 218 -3.69 13.75 11.33
N ARG A 219 -3.90 14.65 10.35
CA ARG A 219 -2.80 15.37 9.68
C ARG A 219 -1.89 16.10 10.66
N GLN A 220 -2.44 16.67 11.74
CA GLN A 220 -1.63 17.36 12.74
C GLN A 220 -0.67 16.43 13.48
N VAL A 221 -1.08 15.16 13.70
CA VAL A 221 -0.20 14.16 14.30
C VAL A 221 0.90 13.78 13.32
N ALA A 222 0.53 13.51 12.07
CA ALA A 222 1.48 13.19 11.01
C ALA A 222 2.52 14.32 10.79
N ALA A 223 2.08 15.58 10.81
CA ALA A 223 2.97 16.73 10.68
C ALA A 223 4.00 16.86 11.82
N GLY A 224 3.70 16.33 13.01
CA GLY A 224 4.60 16.31 14.17
C GLY A 224 5.57 15.12 14.22
N LEU A 225 5.49 14.19 13.27
CA LEU A 225 6.41 13.05 13.22
C LEU A 225 7.75 13.47 12.58
N PRO A 226 8.88 12.93 13.08
CA PRO A 226 10.20 13.27 12.54
C PRO A 226 10.34 12.79 11.09
N ARG A 227 10.71 13.69 10.19
CA ARG A 227 10.94 13.35 8.78
C ARG A 227 12.23 12.54 8.62
N GLN A 228 12.17 11.54 7.75
CA GLN A 228 13.28 10.61 7.49
C GLN A 228 13.63 10.54 6.01
N ASP A 229 13.44 11.64 5.29
CA ASP A 229 13.51 11.74 3.82
C ASP A 229 14.80 11.14 3.23
N ASP A 230 15.96 11.40 3.85
CA ASP A 230 17.24 10.85 3.38
C ASP A 230 17.36 9.35 3.59
N ALA A 231 16.86 8.84 4.71
CA ALA A 231 16.86 7.40 4.99
C ALA A 231 15.88 6.66 4.05
N VAL A 232 14.72 7.23 3.82
CA VAL A 232 13.73 6.71 2.87
C VAL A 232 14.29 6.68 1.44
N ARG A 233 14.94 7.75 0.99
CA ARG A 233 15.61 7.76 -0.34
C ARG A 233 16.67 6.67 -0.46
N ARG A 234 17.51 6.47 0.56
CA ARG A 234 18.49 5.38 0.56
C ARG A 234 17.82 4.01 0.55
N ALA A 235 16.74 3.81 1.31
CA ALA A 235 16.00 2.56 1.30
C ALA A 235 15.48 2.22 -0.11
N TYR A 236 14.89 3.17 -0.82
CA TYR A 236 14.45 2.97 -2.21
C TYR A 236 15.61 2.75 -3.17
N ALA A 237 16.73 3.45 -3.03
CA ALA A 237 17.89 3.28 -3.90
C ALA A 237 18.50 1.87 -3.79
N THR A 238 18.36 1.22 -2.64
CA THR A 238 18.82 -0.15 -2.39
C THR A 238 17.70 -1.20 -2.50
N TRP A 239 16.51 -0.81 -2.96
CA TRP A 239 15.37 -1.69 -3.09
C TRP A 239 15.65 -2.75 -4.16
N PRO A 240 15.77 -4.03 -3.79
CA PRO A 240 16.11 -5.06 -4.75
C PRO A 240 14.94 -5.28 -5.72
N SER A 241 15.28 -5.67 -6.96
CA SER A 241 14.27 -6.13 -7.92
C SER A 241 13.54 -7.34 -7.37
N LEU A 242 12.23 -7.43 -7.60
CA LEU A 242 11.39 -8.58 -7.23
C LEU A 242 11.89 -9.88 -7.88
N ALA A 243 12.47 -9.79 -9.07
CA ALA A 243 13.05 -10.94 -9.78
C ALA A 243 14.24 -11.57 -9.05
N LEU A 244 14.96 -10.82 -8.20
CA LEU A 244 16.09 -11.30 -7.41
C LEU A 244 15.69 -11.84 -6.02
N ALA A 245 14.46 -11.57 -5.58
CA ALA A 245 13.96 -12.00 -4.28
C ALA A 245 13.28 -13.39 -4.31
N ALA A 246 13.15 -14.00 -5.47
CA ALA A 246 12.48 -15.30 -5.69
C ALA A 246 13.46 -16.49 -5.75
N VAL A 247 14.73 -16.32 -5.35
CA VAL A 247 15.76 -17.38 -5.31
C VAL A 247 16.05 -17.81 -3.87
#